data_def9450fb6c6206ea3be6c9ae92321b3
#
_entry.id   def9450fb6c6206ea3be6c9ae92321b3
#
_cell.length_a   1.000
_cell.length_b   1.000
_cell.length_c   1.000
_cell.angle_alpha   90.00
_cell.angle_beta   90.00
_cell.angle_gamma   90.00
#
_symmetry.space_group_name_H-M   'P 1'
#
loop_
_entity.id
_entity.type
_entity.pdbx_description
1 polymer ?
#
loop_
_entity_poly.entity_id
_entity_poly.type
_entity_poly.pdbx_seq_one_letter_code
_entity_poly.pdbx_strand_id
1 'polypeptide(L)'
;MYIRNNTIYNYNDFVHYMSEIILSSTKSVEQVLQFDSKYFKADPNLFRYDINLLSNTLNPNFIIKKLYLILKNKGSKQNKQYWEIVEAYKSNGFDIKTLYLCDLQTNSNIELNDMILIDDSICIKAKTNESIQNKNKITTYYINDISSNFGEVKKVHFLLRQLRQEIFQQHKMLKIFEPLSDSADINYNLAIKNCQNGIMSNGDCTWYHSVWQYLRVIDKVSSPEWHSIFYEKCFNKLFKEKENPKILISGTADYSLLAYVYNSSKQINNTAEIFVLDTCKTPLRICEWYAERQGFKITVLNMNVLKLSQLDIKFDLICSDAFLTRFSKNDAKEVISNWYDALKERGMVVTTIRTREYSNIQKSDRKDKYIKDCVDRFQKWEGYFNISITDFKHMVEAYVNKMHSHDIGNKTAITAMFTNQGFIFDEISNMNDTPGEFEETTYYEICCRKE
;
A
#
# COMPACT_ATOMS: atom_id res chain seq x y z
N MET A 1 -13.14 -14.57 -27.60
CA MET A 1 -12.16 -13.66 -28.21
C MET A 1 -10.90 -14.47 -28.56
N TYR A 2 -10.54 -14.62 -29.83
CA TYR A 2 -9.34 -15.37 -30.21
C TYR A 2 -8.11 -14.47 -30.04
N ILE A 3 -7.28 -14.75 -29.06
CA ILE A 3 -6.01 -14.06 -28.83
C ILE A 3 -4.98 -14.65 -29.79
N ARG A 4 -4.49 -13.86 -30.74
CA ARG A 4 -3.42 -14.28 -31.66
C ARG A 4 -2.07 -13.88 -31.06
N ASN A 5 -1.25 -14.85 -30.72
CA ASN A 5 0.14 -14.61 -30.30
C ASN A 5 1.01 -14.26 -31.52
N ASN A 6 1.95 -13.32 -31.36
CA ASN A 6 2.98 -12.92 -32.33
C ASN A 6 2.46 -12.28 -33.63
N THR A 7 1.46 -11.44 -33.58
CA THR A 7 1.03 -10.68 -34.76
C THR A 7 1.76 -9.34 -34.84
N ILE A 8 2.39 -9.05 -35.98
CA ILE A 8 2.94 -7.73 -36.29
C ILE A 8 1.77 -6.84 -36.69
N TYR A 9 1.62 -5.75 -35.98
CA TYR A 9 0.63 -4.74 -36.34
C TYR A 9 1.35 -3.51 -36.89
N ASN A 10 0.81 -2.92 -37.96
CA ASN A 10 1.11 -1.52 -38.19
C ASN A 10 0.55 -0.70 -37.03
N TYR A 11 1.03 0.51 -36.89
CA TYR A 11 0.66 1.35 -35.76
C TYR A 11 -0.86 1.54 -35.56
N ASN A 12 -1.60 1.73 -36.62
CA ASN A 12 -3.05 1.94 -36.57
C ASN A 12 -3.81 0.67 -36.14
N ASP A 13 -3.38 -0.50 -36.63
CA ASP A 13 -3.98 -1.77 -36.23
C ASP A 13 -3.71 -2.11 -34.77
N PHE A 14 -2.48 -1.85 -34.30
CA PHE A 14 -2.10 -1.99 -32.90
C PHE A 14 -3.00 -1.17 -31.98
N VAL A 15 -3.20 0.06 -32.33
CA VAL A 15 -3.99 1.00 -31.56
C VAL A 15 -5.47 0.63 -31.57
N HIS A 16 -6.02 0.29 -32.74
CA HIS A 16 -7.40 -0.14 -32.81
C HIS A 16 -7.65 -1.37 -31.93
N TYR A 17 -6.76 -2.33 -31.98
CA TYR A 17 -6.82 -3.53 -31.18
C TYR A 17 -6.70 -3.26 -29.67
N MET A 18 -5.75 -2.38 -29.27
CA MET A 18 -5.61 -1.95 -27.89
C MET A 18 -6.85 -1.22 -27.38
N SER A 19 -7.45 -0.38 -28.24
CA SER A 19 -8.69 0.35 -27.92
C SER A 19 -9.81 -0.64 -27.60
N GLU A 20 -10.01 -1.67 -28.39
CA GLU A 20 -11.06 -2.66 -28.16
C GLU A 20 -10.89 -3.40 -26.83
N ILE A 21 -9.65 -3.78 -26.48
CA ILE A 21 -9.37 -4.48 -25.22
C ILE A 21 -9.62 -3.55 -24.03
N ILE A 22 -9.14 -2.31 -24.09
CA ILE A 22 -9.32 -1.33 -23.01
C ILE A 22 -10.78 -0.96 -22.84
N LEU A 23 -11.53 -0.80 -23.93
CA LEU A 23 -12.98 -0.53 -23.89
C LEU A 23 -13.78 -1.67 -23.26
N SER A 24 -13.30 -2.90 -23.37
CA SER A 24 -13.95 -4.08 -22.76
C SER A 24 -13.64 -4.24 -21.27
N SER A 25 -12.68 -3.49 -20.75
CA SER A 25 -12.26 -3.60 -19.34
C SER A 25 -13.18 -2.82 -18.40
N THR A 26 -13.32 -3.27 -17.16
CA THR A 26 -14.34 -2.77 -16.24
C THR A 26 -13.81 -2.29 -14.89
N LYS A 27 -12.59 -2.69 -14.49
CA LYS A 27 -12.12 -2.47 -13.11
C LYS A 27 -10.81 -1.69 -13.01
N SER A 28 -9.77 -2.12 -13.71
CA SER A 28 -8.43 -1.57 -13.52
C SER A 28 -7.57 -1.59 -14.77
N VAL A 29 -6.72 -0.57 -14.91
CA VAL A 29 -5.63 -0.53 -15.89
C VAL A 29 -4.35 -0.10 -15.18
N GLU A 30 -3.33 -0.94 -15.23
CA GLU A 30 -1.98 -0.61 -14.78
C GLU A 30 -1.02 -0.71 -15.96
N GLN A 31 -0.28 0.36 -16.20
CA GLN A 31 0.65 0.45 -17.33
C GLN A 31 2.08 0.71 -16.86
N VAL A 32 3.03 0.00 -17.45
CA VAL A 32 4.47 0.30 -17.37
C VAL A 32 4.90 0.86 -18.70
N LEU A 33 5.44 2.06 -18.70
CA LEU A 33 5.96 2.73 -19.89
C LEU A 33 7.42 3.10 -19.68
N GLN A 34 8.30 2.69 -20.61
CA GLN A 34 9.68 3.13 -20.64
C GLN A 34 9.81 4.43 -21.40
N PHE A 35 10.29 5.48 -20.70
CA PHE A 35 10.53 6.76 -21.33
C PHE A 35 11.98 6.87 -21.83
N ASP A 36 12.15 6.91 -23.14
CA ASP A 36 13.41 7.28 -23.78
C ASP A 36 13.23 8.56 -24.62
N SER A 37 13.90 9.62 -24.21
CA SER A 37 13.86 10.92 -24.92
C SER A 37 14.30 10.84 -26.39
N LYS A 38 15.06 9.81 -26.77
CA LYS A 38 15.45 9.58 -28.17
C LYS A 38 14.29 9.06 -29.02
N TYR A 39 13.43 8.23 -28.44
CA TYR A 39 12.24 7.69 -29.14
C TYR A 39 11.26 8.79 -29.49
N PHE A 40 10.94 9.64 -28.54
CA PHE A 40 9.95 10.72 -28.74
C PHE A 40 10.43 11.85 -29.66
N LYS A 41 11.76 12.00 -29.84
CA LYS A 41 12.33 12.90 -30.86
C LYS A 41 12.15 12.31 -32.26
N ALA A 42 12.10 11.00 -32.41
CA ALA A 42 11.99 10.33 -33.69
C ALA A 42 10.56 10.36 -34.25
N ASP A 43 9.55 10.25 -33.38
CA ASP A 43 8.13 10.33 -33.78
C ASP A 43 7.25 10.98 -32.69
N PRO A 44 7.05 12.31 -32.76
CA PRO A 44 6.16 13.02 -31.84
C PRO A 44 4.69 12.59 -31.92
N ASN A 45 4.25 11.94 -33.00
CA ASN A 45 2.87 11.51 -33.16
C ASN A 45 2.56 10.25 -32.36
N LEU A 46 3.56 9.38 -32.15
CA LEU A 46 3.47 8.22 -31.28
C LEU A 46 2.95 8.59 -29.89
N PHE A 47 3.52 9.62 -29.33
CA PHE A 47 3.20 10.13 -28.03
C PHE A 47 1.78 10.71 -27.93
N ARG A 48 1.38 11.54 -28.88
CA ARG A 48 0.01 12.09 -28.94
C ARG A 48 -1.04 11.02 -29.08
N TYR A 49 -0.67 9.91 -29.69
CA TYR A 49 -1.58 8.82 -29.95
C TYR A 49 -1.85 7.97 -28.71
N ASP A 50 -0.83 7.58 -27.96
CA ASP A 50 -1.01 6.85 -26.69
C ASP A 50 -1.89 7.64 -25.72
N ILE A 51 -1.70 8.96 -25.66
CA ILE A 51 -2.51 9.85 -24.84
C ILE A 51 -3.96 9.90 -25.35
N ASN A 52 -4.16 10.08 -26.66
CA ASN A 52 -5.48 10.15 -27.24
C ASN A 52 -6.23 8.82 -27.11
N LEU A 53 -5.53 7.69 -27.25
CA LEU A 53 -6.06 6.35 -27.03
C LEU A 53 -6.58 6.21 -25.62
N LEU A 54 -5.75 6.55 -24.64
CA LEU A 54 -6.12 6.44 -23.22
C LEU A 54 -7.22 7.41 -22.83
N SER A 55 -7.23 8.64 -23.36
CA SER A 55 -8.26 9.62 -23.06
C SER A 55 -9.62 9.29 -23.68
N ASN A 56 -9.62 8.70 -24.88
CA ASN A 56 -10.86 8.38 -25.61
C ASN A 56 -11.45 7.01 -25.28
N THR A 57 -10.65 6.09 -24.74
CA THR A 57 -11.06 4.71 -24.50
C THR A 57 -11.31 4.37 -23.04
N LEU A 58 -10.91 5.23 -22.10
CA LEU A 58 -11.07 4.93 -20.69
C LEU A 58 -12.53 5.12 -20.25
N ASN A 59 -13.12 4.01 -19.85
CA ASN A 59 -14.40 4.02 -19.15
C ASN A 59 -14.26 4.89 -17.88
N PRO A 60 -15.10 5.92 -17.67
CA PRO A 60 -15.06 6.77 -16.47
C PRO A 60 -15.25 5.98 -15.15
N ASN A 61 -15.71 4.74 -15.23
CA ASN A 61 -15.94 3.86 -14.10
C ASN A 61 -14.71 3.05 -13.66
N PHE A 62 -13.54 3.22 -14.29
CA PHE A 62 -12.32 2.58 -13.79
C PHE A 62 -11.99 3.02 -12.38
N ILE A 63 -11.88 2.05 -11.48
CA ILE A 63 -11.56 2.27 -10.06
C ILE A 63 -10.05 2.51 -9.88
N ILE A 64 -9.22 1.82 -10.67
CA ILE A 64 -7.75 1.88 -10.56
C ILE A 64 -7.15 2.26 -11.92
N LYS A 65 -6.44 3.38 -11.95
CA LYS A 65 -5.66 3.84 -13.11
C LYS A 65 -4.26 4.16 -12.65
N LYS A 66 -3.26 3.38 -13.04
CA LYS A 66 -1.86 3.57 -12.62
C LYS A 66 -0.92 3.58 -13.81
N LEU A 67 0.02 4.51 -13.81
CA LEU A 67 1.14 4.57 -14.74
C LEU A 67 2.46 4.50 -13.98
N TYR A 68 3.28 3.51 -14.32
CA TYR A 68 4.67 3.41 -13.88
C TYR A 68 5.57 3.89 -15.01
N LEU A 69 6.11 5.09 -14.88
CA LEU A 69 6.95 5.71 -15.89
C LEU A 69 8.43 5.48 -15.55
N ILE A 70 9.11 4.65 -16.35
CA ILE A 70 10.50 4.27 -16.14
C ILE A 70 11.40 5.14 -17.01
N LEU A 71 12.24 5.95 -16.37
CA LEU A 71 13.20 6.84 -17.04
C LEU A 71 14.56 6.17 -17.16
N LYS A 72 15.17 6.19 -18.35
CA LYS A 72 16.51 5.63 -18.55
C LYS A 72 17.61 6.38 -17.82
N ASN A 73 17.47 7.68 -17.63
CA ASN A 73 18.47 8.49 -16.92
C ASN A 73 17.83 9.65 -16.14
N LYS A 74 18.58 10.20 -15.18
CA LYS A 74 18.10 11.28 -14.30
C LYS A 74 17.81 12.59 -15.03
N GLY A 75 18.44 12.85 -16.18
CA GLY A 75 18.17 14.03 -17.01
C GLY A 75 16.85 14.00 -17.78
N SER A 76 16.17 12.85 -17.84
CA SER A 76 14.91 12.70 -18.59
C SER A 76 13.79 13.62 -18.09
N LYS A 77 13.79 13.99 -16.79
CA LYS A 77 12.81 14.94 -16.22
C LYS A 77 12.96 16.38 -16.72
N GLN A 78 14.10 16.75 -17.31
CA GLN A 78 14.31 18.06 -17.92
C GLN A 78 13.70 18.15 -19.32
N ASN A 79 13.21 17.03 -19.87
CA ASN A 79 12.60 16.98 -21.19
C ASN A 79 11.14 17.47 -21.12
N LYS A 80 10.78 18.42 -21.99
CA LYS A 80 9.41 18.94 -22.09
C LYS A 80 8.38 17.83 -22.34
N GLN A 81 8.71 16.84 -23.19
CA GLN A 81 7.84 15.72 -23.50
C GLN A 81 7.52 14.83 -22.28
N TYR A 82 8.44 14.72 -21.31
CA TYR A 82 8.16 14.03 -20.06
C TYR A 82 6.98 14.69 -19.31
N TRP A 83 7.01 16.02 -19.21
CA TRP A 83 5.94 16.75 -18.52
C TRP A 83 4.61 16.73 -19.28
N GLU A 84 4.65 16.73 -20.61
CA GLU A 84 3.46 16.56 -21.45
C GLU A 84 2.79 15.21 -21.20
N ILE A 85 3.57 14.11 -21.07
CA ILE A 85 3.07 12.79 -20.68
C ILE A 85 2.43 12.83 -19.29
N VAL A 86 3.19 13.33 -18.32
CA VAL A 86 2.73 13.38 -16.93
C VAL A 86 1.40 14.13 -16.82
N GLU A 87 1.29 15.28 -17.44
CA GLU A 87 0.06 16.08 -17.40
C GLU A 87 -1.12 15.40 -18.11
N ALA A 88 -0.85 14.77 -19.25
CA ALA A 88 -1.92 14.07 -19.97
C ALA A 88 -2.48 12.88 -19.21
N TYR A 89 -1.63 12.07 -18.60
CA TYR A 89 -2.10 10.95 -17.77
C TYR A 89 -2.79 11.44 -16.49
N LYS A 90 -2.26 12.47 -15.82
CA LYS A 90 -2.93 13.09 -14.66
C LYS A 90 -4.31 13.63 -14.99
N SER A 91 -4.44 14.33 -16.12
CA SER A 91 -5.72 14.87 -16.59
C SER A 91 -6.78 13.78 -16.80
N ASN A 92 -6.33 12.56 -17.07
CA ASN A 92 -7.20 11.38 -17.23
C ASN A 92 -7.34 10.55 -15.94
N GLY A 93 -6.89 11.08 -14.80
CA GLY A 93 -7.10 10.47 -13.50
C GLY A 93 -6.14 9.33 -13.17
N PHE A 94 -4.97 9.25 -13.82
CA PHE A 94 -3.95 8.26 -13.48
C PHE A 94 -3.12 8.69 -12.28
N ASP A 95 -2.89 7.75 -11.37
CA ASP A 95 -1.82 7.83 -10.37
C ASP A 95 -0.49 7.50 -11.06
N ILE A 96 0.41 8.50 -11.14
CA ILE A 96 1.66 8.35 -11.87
C ILE A 96 2.82 8.19 -10.91
N LYS A 97 3.57 7.12 -11.09
CA LYS A 97 4.82 6.87 -10.36
C LYS A 97 5.99 6.89 -11.34
N THR A 98 7.00 7.69 -11.03
CA THR A 98 8.21 7.82 -11.86
C THR A 98 9.40 7.16 -11.19
N LEU A 99 10.10 6.33 -11.94
CA LEU A 99 11.27 5.58 -11.50
C LEU A 99 12.44 5.83 -12.44
N TYR A 100 13.66 5.69 -11.95
CA TYR A 100 14.84 5.65 -12.80
C TYR A 100 15.31 4.21 -12.98
N LEU A 101 15.62 3.83 -14.21
CA LEU A 101 16.11 2.48 -14.53
C LEU A 101 17.39 2.13 -13.77
N CYS A 102 18.28 3.10 -13.55
CA CYS A 102 19.51 2.91 -12.79
C CYS A 102 19.30 2.66 -11.29
N ASP A 103 18.15 3.08 -10.77
CA ASP A 103 17.82 2.92 -9.35
C ASP A 103 16.98 1.65 -9.10
N LEU A 104 16.56 0.95 -10.15
CA LEU A 104 15.86 -0.32 -10.03
C LEU A 104 16.86 -1.44 -9.73
N GLN A 105 16.77 -2.00 -8.54
CA GLN A 105 17.56 -3.17 -8.14
C GLN A 105 16.90 -4.46 -8.64
N THR A 106 16.87 -4.65 -9.94
CA THR A 106 16.35 -5.90 -10.50
C THR A 106 17.45 -6.95 -10.43
N ASN A 107 17.43 -7.79 -9.39
CA ASN A 107 18.23 -9.02 -9.32
C ASN A 107 17.73 -10.11 -10.29
N SER A 108 16.82 -9.78 -11.18
CA SER A 108 16.23 -10.71 -12.13
C SER A 108 16.46 -10.20 -13.55
N ASN A 109 16.81 -11.11 -14.45
CA ASN A 109 16.83 -10.90 -15.90
C ASN A 109 15.42 -10.61 -16.46
N ILE A 110 14.63 -9.81 -15.77
CA ILE A 110 13.29 -9.40 -16.25
C ILE A 110 13.52 -8.33 -17.30
N GLU A 111 13.25 -8.66 -18.53
CA GLU A 111 13.22 -7.72 -19.63
C GLU A 111 12.07 -6.75 -19.37
N LEU A 112 12.39 -5.51 -19.01
CA LEU A 112 11.39 -4.45 -18.84
C LEU A 112 10.89 -4.06 -20.24
N ASN A 113 9.73 -4.57 -20.60
CA ASN A 113 8.99 -4.16 -21.80
C ASN A 113 7.88 -3.18 -21.42
N ASP A 114 7.38 -2.44 -22.37
CA ASP A 114 6.12 -1.73 -22.18
C ASP A 114 5.01 -2.76 -21.95
N MET A 115 4.27 -2.61 -20.84
CA MET A 115 3.30 -3.58 -20.39
C MET A 115 2.02 -2.91 -19.93
N ILE A 116 0.91 -3.57 -20.19
CA ILE A 116 -0.41 -3.19 -19.68
C ILE A 116 -1.03 -4.39 -19.01
N LEU A 117 -1.48 -4.23 -17.78
CA LEU A 117 -2.30 -5.18 -17.04
C LEU A 117 -3.72 -4.65 -16.94
N ILE A 118 -4.69 -5.45 -17.36
CA ILE A 118 -6.10 -5.08 -17.40
C ILE A 118 -6.88 -6.06 -16.55
N ASP A 119 -7.67 -5.52 -15.61
CA ASP A 119 -8.59 -6.26 -14.73
C ASP A 119 -7.93 -7.44 -14.00
N ASP A 120 -6.63 -7.34 -13.70
CA ASP A 120 -5.81 -8.39 -13.07
C ASP A 120 -5.81 -9.75 -13.82
N SER A 121 -6.27 -9.79 -15.06
CA SER A 121 -6.50 -11.03 -15.80
C SER A 121 -5.89 -11.06 -17.20
N ILE A 122 -5.62 -9.92 -17.80
CA ILE A 122 -5.03 -9.81 -19.14
C ILE A 122 -3.76 -8.98 -19.05
N CYS A 123 -2.63 -9.56 -19.47
CA CYS A 123 -1.40 -8.82 -19.64
C CYS A 123 -1.04 -8.70 -21.12
N ILE A 124 -0.58 -7.50 -21.50
CA ILE A 124 -0.10 -7.18 -22.83
C ILE A 124 1.32 -6.66 -22.70
N LYS A 125 2.23 -7.29 -23.46
CA LYS A 125 3.63 -6.87 -23.53
C LYS A 125 3.91 -6.38 -24.94
N ALA A 126 4.41 -5.16 -25.05
CA ALA A 126 4.75 -4.56 -26.32
C ALA A 126 6.27 -4.35 -26.45
N LYS A 127 6.82 -4.64 -27.60
CA LYS A 127 8.21 -4.35 -27.96
C LYS A 127 8.24 -3.56 -29.25
N THR A 128 9.05 -2.53 -29.28
CA THR A 128 9.32 -1.77 -30.51
C THR A 128 10.58 -2.29 -31.17
N ASN A 129 10.52 -2.61 -32.46
CA ASN A 129 11.69 -2.88 -33.28
C ASN A 129 11.88 -1.77 -34.30
N GLU A 130 13.10 -1.26 -34.40
CA GLU A 130 13.47 -0.29 -35.40
C GLU A 130 14.18 -0.99 -36.56
N SER A 131 13.70 -0.79 -37.77
CA SER A 131 14.38 -1.22 -38.98
C SER A 131 14.62 -0.02 -39.89
N ILE A 132 15.77 0.00 -40.58
CA ILE A 132 16.08 1.02 -41.59
C ILE A 132 15.84 0.36 -42.96
N GLN A 133 14.76 0.74 -43.63
CA GLN A 133 14.55 0.37 -45.03
C GLN A 133 14.61 1.64 -45.90
N ASN A 134 15.43 1.60 -46.94
CA ASN A 134 15.56 2.67 -47.96
C ASN A 134 15.80 4.07 -47.39
N LYS A 135 16.68 4.20 -46.38
CA LYS A 135 16.99 5.48 -45.64
C LYS A 135 15.82 6.02 -44.79
N ASN A 136 14.70 5.38 -44.79
CA ASN A 136 13.60 5.74 -43.91
C ASN A 136 13.59 4.80 -42.67
N LYS A 137 13.45 5.40 -41.50
CA LYS A 137 13.32 4.69 -40.25
C LYS A 137 11.89 4.18 -40.13
N ILE A 138 11.69 2.85 -40.15
CA ILE A 138 10.41 2.21 -39.94
C ILE A 138 10.38 1.68 -38.51
N THR A 139 9.47 2.17 -37.71
CA THR A 139 9.22 1.65 -36.37
C THR A 139 8.06 0.67 -36.44
N THR A 140 8.32 -0.57 -36.11
CA THR A 140 7.30 -1.62 -36.11
C THR A 140 6.98 -1.99 -34.65
N TYR A 141 5.72 -2.06 -34.32
CA TYR A 141 5.24 -2.46 -33.00
C TYR A 141 4.92 -3.93 -32.99
N TYR A 142 5.45 -4.62 -32.00
CA TYR A 142 5.15 -6.02 -31.78
C TYR A 142 4.36 -6.13 -30.47
N ILE A 143 3.20 -6.73 -30.52
CA ILE A 143 2.61 -7.33 -29.34
C ILE A 143 3.32 -8.66 -29.15
N ASN A 144 4.27 -8.70 -28.22
CA ASN A 144 5.03 -9.92 -27.94
C ASN A 144 4.17 -11.00 -27.33
N ASP A 145 3.20 -10.62 -26.53
CA ASP A 145 2.34 -11.59 -25.84
C ASP A 145 1.06 -10.90 -25.35
N ILE A 146 -0.07 -11.53 -25.62
CA ILE A 146 -1.33 -11.25 -24.96
C ILE A 146 -1.71 -12.53 -24.28
N SER A 147 -1.64 -12.55 -22.97
CA SER A 147 -1.87 -13.76 -22.22
C SER A 147 -2.91 -13.56 -21.13
N SER A 148 -3.92 -14.40 -21.16
CA SER A 148 -4.76 -14.70 -20.00
C SER A 148 -4.24 -15.91 -19.23
N ASN A 149 -3.06 -16.44 -19.60
CA ASN A 149 -2.43 -17.56 -18.91
C ASN A 149 -2.03 -17.10 -17.50
N PHE A 150 -2.50 -17.81 -16.50
CA PHE A 150 -2.24 -17.55 -15.08
C PHE A 150 -0.74 -17.36 -14.76
N GLY A 151 0.15 -18.13 -15.41
CA GLY A 151 1.60 -18.01 -15.22
C GLY A 151 2.19 -16.68 -15.70
N GLU A 152 1.76 -16.17 -16.86
CA GLU A 152 2.25 -14.90 -17.42
C GLU A 152 1.64 -13.70 -16.69
N VAL A 153 0.36 -13.75 -16.38
CA VAL A 153 -0.31 -12.74 -15.53
C VAL A 153 0.39 -12.65 -14.17
N LYS A 154 0.72 -13.80 -13.56
CA LYS A 154 1.46 -13.85 -12.28
C LYS A 154 2.86 -13.23 -12.38
N LYS A 155 3.58 -13.40 -13.51
CA LYS A 155 4.88 -12.74 -13.71
C LYS A 155 4.75 -11.22 -13.79
N VAL A 156 3.73 -10.71 -14.48
CA VAL A 156 3.47 -9.27 -14.56
C VAL A 156 3.07 -8.70 -13.20
N HIS A 157 2.22 -9.39 -12.46
CA HIS A 157 1.91 -9.03 -11.07
C HIS A 157 3.16 -8.98 -10.19
N PHE A 158 4.04 -9.97 -10.31
CA PHE A 158 5.30 -9.99 -9.56
C PHE A 158 6.19 -8.79 -9.90
N LEU A 159 6.31 -8.44 -11.18
CA LEU A 159 7.06 -7.27 -11.62
C LEU A 159 6.43 -5.96 -11.11
N LEU A 160 5.12 -5.79 -11.25
CA LEU A 160 4.42 -4.62 -10.73
C LEU A 160 4.58 -4.49 -9.22
N ARG A 161 4.56 -5.61 -8.51
CA ARG A 161 4.86 -5.66 -7.07
C ARG A 161 6.27 -5.17 -6.76
N GLN A 162 7.29 -5.63 -7.51
CA GLN A 162 8.66 -5.14 -7.34
C GLN A 162 8.78 -3.66 -7.65
N LEU A 163 8.18 -3.17 -8.73
CA LEU A 163 8.14 -1.75 -9.06
C LEU A 163 7.47 -0.92 -7.96
N ARG A 164 6.36 -1.40 -7.41
CA ARG A 164 5.69 -0.75 -6.27
C ARG A 164 6.61 -0.68 -5.04
N GLN A 165 7.36 -1.74 -4.74
CA GLN A 165 8.33 -1.75 -3.64
C GLN A 165 9.46 -0.74 -3.86
N GLU A 166 10.04 -0.68 -5.05
CA GLU A 166 11.10 0.30 -5.37
C GLU A 166 10.59 1.74 -5.28
N ILE A 167 9.39 2.01 -5.80
CA ILE A 167 8.73 3.32 -5.69
C ILE A 167 8.52 3.69 -4.23
N PHE A 168 8.02 2.74 -3.45
CA PHE A 168 7.77 2.92 -2.04
C PHE A 168 9.05 3.31 -1.30
N GLN A 169 10.16 2.60 -1.56
CA GLN A 169 11.46 2.90 -0.95
C GLN A 169 11.99 4.28 -1.36
N GLN A 170 11.86 4.67 -2.64
CA GLN A 170 12.31 5.98 -3.11
C GLN A 170 11.48 7.15 -2.58
N HIS A 171 10.17 6.95 -2.34
CA HIS A 171 9.24 8.01 -1.94
C HIS A 171 9.00 8.06 -0.43
N LYS A 172 9.44 7.08 0.35
CA LYS A 172 9.26 7.02 1.80
C LYS A 172 9.80 8.26 2.52
N MET A 173 10.93 8.77 2.05
CA MET A 173 11.53 10.00 2.61
C MET A 173 10.82 11.28 2.19
N LEU A 174 10.03 11.24 1.12
CA LEU A 174 9.40 12.40 0.51
C LEU A 174 7.94 12.60 0.90
N LYS A 175 7.35 11.68 1.68
CA LYS A 175 5.97 11.83 2.13
C LYS A 175 5.88 12.89 3.24
N ILE A 176 5.41 14.07 2.87
CA ILE A 176 5.26 15.21 3.79
C ILE A 176 4.29 14.88 4.94
N PHE A 177 3.27 14.07 4.68
CA PHE A 177 2.29 13.70 5.69
C PHE A 177 2.70 12.49 6.56
N GLU A 178 3.72 11.72 6.17
CA GLU A 178 4.31 10.63 6.97
C GLU A 178 5.83 10.79 7.10
N PRO A 179 6.33 11.55 8.07
CA PRO A 179 7.75 11.81 8.24
C PRO A 179 8.48 10.63 8.91
N LEU A 180 8.55 9.47 8.22
CA LEU A 180 9.12 8.23 8.76
C LEU A 180 10.58 8.36 9.15
N SER A 181 11.38 9.03 8.34
CA SER A 181 12.81 9.26 8.61
C SER A 181 13.04 10.05 9.87
N ASP A 182 12.19 11.06 10.13
CA ASP A 182 12.31 11.90 11.32
C ASP A 182 11.80 11.18 12.58
N SER A 183 10.78 10.33 12.42
CA SER A 183 10.11 9.67 13.54
C SER A 183 10.81 8.42 14.04
N ALA A 184 11.69 7.78 13.25
CA ALA A 184 12.27 6.49 13.60
C ALA A 184 13.11 6.55 14.89
N ASP A 185 14.08 7.46 14.98
CA ASP A 185 14.90 7.65 16.17
C ASP A 185 14.09 8.19 17.36
N ILE A 186 13.08 9.04 17.09
CA ILE A 186 12.18 9.54 18.13
C ILE A 186 11.39 8.39 18.75
N ASN A 187 10.80 7.53 17.90
CA ASN A 187 10.03 6.38 18.36
C ASN A 187 10.90 5.37 19.13
N TYR A 188 12.13 5.13 18.68
CA TYR A 188 13.11 4.32 19.41
C TYR A 188 13.30 4.85 20.83
N ASN A 189 13.61 6.14 20.98
CA ASN A 189 13.82 6.78 22.29
C ASN A 189 12.56 6.72 23.16
N LEU A 190 11.37 6.92 22.58
CA LEU A 190 10.10 6.78 23.28
C LEU A 190 9.87 5.34 23.75
N ALA A 191 10.23 4.34 22.95
CA ALA A 191 10.09 2.94 23.31
C ALA A 191 10.95 2.56 24.50
N ILE A 192 12.24 2.95 24.49
CA ILE A 192 13.14 2.73 25.62
C ILE A 192 12.60 3.37 26.91
N LYS A 193 12.00 4.57 26.82
CA LYS A 193 11.49 5.28 27.98
C LYS A 193 10.17 4.74 28.52
N ASN A 194 9.25 4.27 27.65
CA ASN A 194 7.87 4.03 28.04
C ASN A 194 7.44 2.56 28.03
N CYS A 195 8.12 1.67 27.29
CA CYS A 195 7.67 0.30 27.11
C CYS A 195 7.97 -0.64 28.30
N GLN A 196 8.97 -0.35 29.09
CA GLN A 196 9.41 -1.24 30.20
C GLN A 196 8.34 -1.44 31.28
N ASN A 197 7.35 -0.55 31.35
CA ASN A 197 6.23 -0.62 32.30
C ASN A 197 4.88 -0.81 31.59
N GLY A 198 4.86 -1.39 30.40
CA GLY A 198 3.64 -1.55 29.61
C GLY A 198 2.60 -2.46 30.29
N ILE A 199 1.32 -2.14 30.06
CA ILE A 199 0.17 -2.89 30.61
C ILE A 199 -0.05 -4.23 29.87
N MET A 200 0.78 -4.55 28.87
CA MET A 200 0.70 -5.83 28.18
C MET A 200 1.00 -6.99 29.14
N SER A 201 0.32 -8.11 28.97
CA SER A 201 0.39 -9.31 29.81
C SER A 201 1.81 -9.85 30.07
N ASN A 202 2.82 -9.39 29.33
CA ASN A 202 4.23 -9.75 29.45
C ASN A 202 5.13 -8.57 29.82
N GLY A 203 4.58 -7.43 30.24
CA GLY A 203 5.28 -6.30 30.88
C GLY A 203 6.15 -5.44 29.98
N ASP A 204 6.84 -5.96 28.99
CA ASP A 204 7.79 -5.25 28.15
C ASP A 204 7.51 -5.42 26.66
N CYS A 205 7.11 -4.32 25.99
CA CYS A 205 6.91 -4.26 24.54
C CYS A 205 8.01 -3.47 23.80
N THR A 206 9.14 -3.21 24.45
CA THR A 206 10.29 -2.48 23.85
C THR A 206 10.76 -3.17 22.57
N TRP A 207 10.82 -4.52 22.58
CA TRP A 207 11.21 -5.34 21.44
C TRP A 207 10.35 -5.09 20.17
N TYR A 208 9.10 -4.62 20.35
CA TYR A 208 8.19 -4.32 19.26
C TYR A 208 8.34 -2.86 18.80
N HIS A 209 8.13 -1.92 19.73
CA HIS A 209 8.07 -0.51 19.37
C HIS A 209 9.44 0.09 19.02
N SER A 210 10.56 -0.40 19.59
CA SER A 210 11.88 0.14 19.29
C SER A 210 12.30 -0.07 17.83
N VAL A 211 11.89 -1.17 17.21
CA VAL A 211 12.31 -1.52 15.86
C VAL A 211 11.26 -1.17 14.80
N TRP A 212 10.00 -0.94 15.22
CA TRP A 212 8.85 -0.83 14.31
C TRP A 212 9.04 0.21 13.21
N GLN A 213 9.44 1.44 13.55
CA GLN A 213 9.61 2.51 12.57
C GLN A 213 10.75 2.21 11.58
N TYR A 214 11.84 1.62 12.04
CA TYR A 214 12.95 1.20 11.16
C TYR A 214 12.51 0.08 10.20
N LEU A 215 11.71 -0.87 10.66
CA LEU A 215 11.13 -1.90 9.80
C LEU A 215 10.18 -1.31 8.76
N ARG A 216 9.43 -0.26 9.11
CA ARG A 216 8.63 0.51 8.14
C ARG A 216 9.52 1.22 7.12
N VAL A 217 10.64 1.83 7.55
CA VAL A 217 11.60 2.50 6.64
C VAL A 217 12.11 1.55 5.59
N ILE A 218 12.41 0.31 5.95
CA ILE A 218 12.93 -0.71 5.03
C ILE A 218 11.85 -1.60 4.40
N ASP A 219 10.57 -1.29 4.64
CA ASP A 219 9.42 -2.01 4.10
C ASP A 219 9.38 -3.50 4.46
N LYS A 220 9.52 -3.78 5.76
CA LYS A 220 9.56 -5.14 6.29
C LYS A 220 8.44 -5.44 7.29
N VAL A 221 7.51 -4.52 7.47
CA VAL A 221 6.29 -4.71 8.24
C VAL A 221 5.10 -4.13 7.51
N SER A 222 3.95 -4.77 7.67
CA SER A 222 2.66 -4.24 7.21
C SER A 222 2.35 -2.93 7.94
N SER A 223 1.89 -1.96 7.20
CA SER A 223 1.45 -0.66 7.74
C SER A 223 0.24 -0.16 6.96
N PRO A 224 -0.51 0.82 7.48
CA PRO A 224 -1.64 1.42 6.77
C PRO A 224 -1.31 1.88 5.35
N GLU A 225 -0.04 2.17 5.05
CA GLU A 225 0.41 2.53 3.72
C GLU A 225 0.18 1.44 2.67
N TRP A 226 0.26 0.16 3.06
CA TRP A 226 -0.01 -0.97 2.17
C TRP A 226 -1.48 -1.00 1.74
N HIS A 227 -2.37 -0.45 2.58
CA HIS A 227 -3.81 -0.38 2.41
C HIS A 227 -4.30 1.05 2.14
N SER A 228 -3.40 1.94 1.68
CA SER A 228 -3.67 3.38 1.56
C SER A 228 -4.93 3.68 0.73
N ILE A 229 -5.10 3.01 -0.40
CA ILE A 229 -6.25 3.20 -1.30
C ILE A 229 -7.55 2.85 -0.58
N PHE A 230 -7.55 1.74 0.16
CA PHE A 230 -8.72 1.31 0.93
C PHE A 230 -9.04 2.31 2.04
N TYR A 231 -8.04 2.68 2.86
CA TYR A 231 -8.25 3.63 3.95
C TYR A 231 -8.71 5.00 3.44
N GLU A 232 -8.04 5.56 2.44
CA GLU A 232 -8.41 6.85 1.84
C GLU A 232 -9.83 6.83 1.28
N LYS A 233 -10.23 5.77 0.59
CA LYS A 233 -11.59 5.59 0.08
C LYS A 233 -12.62 5.64 1.21
N CYS A 234 -12.40 4.87 2.29
CA CYS A 234 -13.33 4.79 3.42
C CYS A 234 -13.39 6.11 4.19
N PHE A 235 -12.23 6.73 4.48
CA PHE A 235 -12.18 8.01 5.20
C PHE A 235 -12.79 9.14 4.39
N ASN A 236 -12.50 9.23 3.09
CA ASN A 236 -13.09 10.23 2.20
C ASN A 236 -14.61 10.09 2.12
N LYS A 237 -15.15 8.84 2.13
CA LYS A 237 -16.59 8.61 2.21
C LYS A 237 -17.17 9.20 3.49
N LEU A 238 -16.58 8.90 4.65
CA LEU A 238 -17.03 9.43 5.95
C LEU A 238 -17.03 10.97 5.96
N PHE A 239 -15.93 11.61 5.54
CA PHE A 239 -15.79 13.07 5.56
C PHE A 239 -16.72 13.79 4.60
N LYS A 240 -17.18 13.12 3.54
CA LYS A 240 -18.23 13.65 2.65
C LYS A 240 -19.63 13.51 3.24
N GLU A 241 -19.86 12.49 4.07
CA GLU A 241 -21.17 12.20 4.66
C GLU A 241 -21.39 12.94 5.99
N LYS A 242 -20.31 13.29 6.72
CA LYS A 242 -20.40 13.86 8.08
C LYS A 242 -19.42 15.02 8.26
N GLU A 243 -19.91 16.09 8.86
CA GLU A 243 -19.09 17.19 9.38
C GLU A 243 -18.59 16.86 10.80
N ASN A 244 -17.33 17.16 11.08
CA ASN A 244 -16.69 16.97 12.39
C ASN A 244 -16.94 15.58 13.03
N PRO A 245 -16.69 14.46 12.30
CA PRO A 245 -16.94 13.14 12.85
C PRO A 245 -16.03 12.86 14.05
N LYS A 246 -16.57 12.11 15.03
CA LYS A 246 -15.76 11.51 16.12
C LYS A 246 -15.16 10.21 15.64
N ILE A 247 -13.84 10.14 15.66
CA ILE A 247 -13.07 9.01 15.12
C ILE A 247 -12.22 8.39 16.22
N LEU A 248 -12.31 7.07 16.41
CA LEU A 248 -11.44 6.32 17.29
C LEU A 248 -10.45 5.49 16.45
N ILE A 249 -9.17 5.70 16.65
CA ILE A 249 -8.10 4.79 16.22
C ILE A 249 -7.88 3.79 17.35
N SER A 250 -8.30 2.53 17.13
CA SER A 250 -8.33 1.50 18.16
C SER A 250 -7.13 0.56 18.02
N GLY A 251 -6.13 0.78 18.86
CA GLY A 251 -4.85 0.09 18.79
C GLY A 251 -3.99 0.58 17.62
N THR A 252 -2.79 0.98 17.90
CA THR A 252 -1.87 1.45 16.85
C THR A 252 -0.43 1.13 17.21
N ALA A 253 0.39 0.85 16.20
CA ALA A 253 1.82 0.67 16.39
C ALA A 253 2.58 2.00 16.37
N ASP A 254 2.01 2.99 15.66
CA ASP A 254 2.56 4.32 15.48
C ASP A 254 1.49 5.31 14.97
N TYR A 255 1.92 6.46 14.45
CA TYR A 255 1.02 7.51 13.94
C TYR A 255 0.48 7.25 12.51
N SER A 256 0.83 6.16 11.83
CA SER A 256 0.52 6.00 10.41
C SER A 256 -0.97 6.10 10.11
N LEU A 257 -1.81 5.34 10.82
CA LEU A 257 -3.25 5.39 10.59
C LEU A 257 -3.83 6.79 10.90
N LEU A 258 -3.30 7.46 11.94
CA LEU A 258 -3.64 8.84 12.25
C LEU A 258 -3.30 9.78 11.09
N ALA A 259 -2.15 9.57 10.44
CA ALA A 259 -1.73 10.38 9.31
C ALA A 259 -2.69 10.24 8.12
N TYR A 260 -3.18 9.04 7.83
CA TYR A 260 -4.19 8.82 6.78
C TYR A 260 -5.54 9.45 7.11
N VAL A 261 -6.01 9.32 8.35
CA VAL A 261 -7.24 10.00 8.81
C VAL A 261 -7.12 11.51 8.65
N TYR A 262 -6.03 12.10 9.17
CA TYR A 262 -5.80 13.54 9.10
C TYR A 262 -5.64 14.04 7.65
N ASN A 263 -4.86 13.34 6.83
CA ASN A 263 -4.68 13.73 5.43
C ASN A 263 -5.99 13.69 4.64
N SER A 264 -6.84 12.68 4.87
CA SER A 264 -8.16 12.58 4.24
C SER A 264 -9.08 13.72 4.67
N SER A 265 -9.09 14.09 5.96
CA SER A 265 -9.89 15.23 6.45
C SER A 265 -9.46 16.54 5.79
N LYS A 266 -8.14 16.76 5.68
CA LYS A 266 -7.55 17.95 5.08
C LYS A 266 -7.85 18.07 3.58
N GLN A 267 -7.80 16.95 2.83
CA GLN A 267 -8.11 16.94 1.40
C GLN A 267 -9.55 17.36 1.10
N ILE A 268 -10.48 17.07 2.01
CA ILE A 268 -11.91 17.38 1.87
C ILE A 268 -12.25 18.71 2.58
N ASN A 269 -11.26 19.37 3.19
CA ASN A 269 -11.45 20.57 4.00
C ASN A 269 -12.47 20.36 5.13
N ASN A 270 -12.40 19.20 5.79
CA ASN A 270 -13.22 18.82 6.93
C ASN A 270 -12.33 18.73 8.19
N THR A 271 -12.94 18.73 9.35
CA THR A 271 -12.27 18.52 10.64
C THR A 271 -12.79 17.24 11.28
N ALA A 272 -12.08 16.71 12.26
CA ALA A 272 -12.51 15.55 13.03
C ALA A 272 -12.08 15.67 14.48
N GLU A 273 -12.87 15.13 15.39
CA GLU A 273 -12.46 14.88 16.76
C GLU A 273 -11.83 13.49 16.85
N ILE A 274 -10.50 13.45 16.93
CA ILE A 274 -9.74 12.20 16.82
C ILE A 274 -9.28 11.72 18.17
N PHE A 275 -9.61 10.46 18.48
CA PHE A 275 -9.18 9.73 19.66
C PHE A 275 -8.23 8.60 19.23
N VAL A 276 -7.15 8.41 20.00
CA VAL A 276 -6.18 7.32 19.77
C VAL A 276 -6.08 6.49 21.04
N LEU A 277 -6.39 5.20 20.93
CA LEU A 277 -6.40 4.27 22.04
C LEU A 277 -5.31 3.23 21.89
N ASP A 278 -4.49 3.07 22.93
CA ASP A 278 -3.55 1.95 23.06
C ASP A 278 -3.23 1.68 24.54
N THR A 279 -2.81 0.45 24.83
CA THR A 279 -2.32 0.08 26.18
C THR A 279 -0.91 0.56 26.45
N CYS A 280 -0.11 0.80 25.40
CA CYS A 280 1.26 1.30 25.51
C CYS A 280 1.32 2.80 25.27
N LYS A 281 2.13 3.48 26.10
CA LYS A 281 2.32 4.94 25.95
C LYS A 281 3.16 5.32 24.73
N THR A 282 4.02 4.43 24.22
CA THR A 282 4.90 4.74 23.09
C THR A 282 4.13 5.12 21.82
N PRO A 283 3.19 4.30 21.31
CA PRO A 283 2.40 4.69 20.13
C PRO A 283 1.52 5.91 20.37
N LEU A 284 1.03 6.13 21.60
CA LEU A 284 0.28 7.34 21.92
C LEU A 284 1.16 8.59 21.83
N ARG A 285 2.37 8.55 22.38
CA ARG A 285 3.32 9.67 22.35
C ARG A 285 3.82 10.00 20.94
N ILE A 286 4.03 9.01 20.10
CA ILE A 286 4.42 9.29 18.71
C ILE A 286 3.23 9.84 17.89
N CYS A 287 2.00 9.49 18.24
CA CYS A 287 0.80 10.12 17.67
C CYS A 287 0.66 11.58 18.11
N GLU A 288 0.91 11.89 19.40
CA GLU A 288 0.93 13.28 19.90
C GLU A 288 2.00 14.11 19.19
N TRP A 289 3.23 13.58 19.07
CA TRP A 289 4.31 14.21 18.32
C TRP A 289 3.92 14.51 16.86
N TYR A 290 3.26 13.57 16.21
CA TYR A 290 2.80 13.75 14.85
C TYR A 290 1.72 14.86 14.76
N ALA A 291 0.75 14.83 15.66
CA ALA A 291 -0.33 15.83 15.73
C ALA A 291 0.22 17.24 15.97
N GLU A 292 1.14 17.40 16.93
CA GLU A 292 1.82 18.66 17.21
C GLU A 292 2.57 19.18 15.98
N ARG A 293 3.33 18.31 15.31
CA ARG A 293 4.07 18.65 14.09
C ARG A 293 3.15 19.13 12.96
N GLN A 294 1.95 18.57 12.84
CA GLN A 294 0.97 18.92 11.82
C GLN A 294 0.02 20.05 12.25
N GLY A 295 0.10 20.51 13.51
CA GLY A 295 -0.69 21.62 14.03
C GLY A 295 -2.15 21.29 14.34
N PHE A 296 -2.47 20.03 14.68
CA PHE A 296 -3.81 19.65 15.11
C PHE A 296 -3.80 18.94 16.47
N LYS A 297 -4.99 18.72 17.04
CA LYS A 297 -5.15 18.12 18.38
C LYS A 297 -5.76 16.71 18.26
N ILE A 298 -5.33 15.84 19.16
CA ILE A 298 -5.91 14.51 19.38
C ILE A 298 -6.17 14.30 20.86
N THR A 299 -7.05 13.35 21.18
CA THR A 299 -7.26 12.85 22.55
C THR A 299 -6.66 11.46 22.64
N VAL A 300 -5.69 11.25 23.52
CA VAL A 300 -5.08 9.93 23.75
C VAL A 300 -5.76 9.21 24.91
N LEU A 301 -6.04 7.92 24.71
CA LEU A 301 -6.68 7.03 25.67
C LEU A 301 -5.72 5.88 25.99
N ASN A 302 -5.01 5.99 27.11
CA ASN A 302 -4.11 4.91 27.55
C ASN A 302 -4.90 3.84 28.32
N MET A 303 -5.52 2.94 27.59
CA MET A 303 -6.39 1.91 28.14
C MET A 303 -6.47 0.66 27.25
N ASN A 304 -6.99 -0.43 27.85
CA ASN A 304 -7.27 -1.66 27.10
C ASN A 304 -8.59 -1.50 26.33
N VAL A 305 -8.61 -1.86 25.04
CA VAL A 305 -9.81 -1.84 24.18
C VAL A 305 -10.94 -2.72 24.71
N LEU A 306 -10.64 -3.79 25.45
CA LEU A 306 -11.64 -4.63 26.14
C LEU A 306 -12.42 -3.87 27.23
N LYS A 307 -11.99 -2.68 27.61
CA LYS A 307 -12.68 -1.76 28.53
C LYS A 307 -13.30 -0.56 27.84
N LEU A 308 -13.41 -0.60 26.51
CA LEU A 308 -13.93 0.54 25.73
C LEU A 308 -15.35 0.92 26.11
N SER A 309 -16.19 -0.04 26.52
CA SER A 309 -17.55 0.18 27.01
C SER A 309 -17.64 1.04 28.30
N GLN A 310 -16.51 1.23 29.01
CA GLN A 310 -16.45 2.12 30.17
C GLN A 310 -16.42 3.63 29.80
N LEU A 311 -16.21 3.93 28.51
CA LEU A 311 -16.25 5.32 28.01
C LEU A 311 -17.68 5.67 27.58
N ASP A 312 -18.17 6.78 28.11
CA ASP A 312 -19.47 7.35 27.68
C ASP A 312 -19.27 8.23 26.43
N ILE A 313 -18.63 7.65 25.41
CA ILE A 313 -18.36 8.31 24.12
C ILE A 313 -18.81 7.40 23.00
N LYS A 314 -19.56 7.95 22.04
CA LYS A 314 -19.94 7.24 20.82
C LYS A 314 -19.21 7.83 19.61
N PHE A 315 -18.73 6.95 18.73
CA PHE A 315 -17.90 7.29 17.57
C PHE A 315 -18.68 7.15 16.27
N ASP A 316 -18.36 7.98 15.28
CA ASP A 316 -18.84 7.88 13.92
C ASP A 316 -18.03 6.84 13.12
N LEU A 317 -16.76 6.72 13.49
CA LEU A 317 -15.83 5.74 12.90
C LEU A 317 -14.93 5.15 13.99
N ILE A 318 -14.75 3.85 13.95
CA ILE A 318 -13.64 3.16 14.62
C ILE A 318 -12.76 2.55 13.54
N CYS A 319 -11.46 2.85 13.56
CA CYS A 319 -10.51 2.27 12.62
C CYS A 319 -9.31 1.64 13.32
N SER A 320 -8.74 0.62 12.69
CA SER A 320 -7.53 -0.06 13.16
C SER A 320 -6.80 -0.73 11.99
N ASP A 321 -5.52 -1.11 12.18
CA ASP A 321 -4.73 -1.78 11.17
C ASP A 321 -4.14 -3.08 11.73
N ALA A 322 -4.53 -4.23 11.17
CA ALA A 322 -4.09 -5.58 11.55
C ALA A 322 -4.14 -5.86 13.06
N PHE A 323 -4.99 -5.16 13.80
CA PHE A 323 -5.02 -5.15 15.26
C PHE A 323 -5.63 -6.41 15.86
N LEU A 324 -6.71 -6.95 15.26
CA LEU A 324 -7.44 -8.11 15.80
C LEU A 324 -6.58 -9.36 15.91
N THR A 325 -5.53 -9.50 15.11
CA THR A 325 -4.58 -10.62 15.21
C THR A 325 -3.72 -10.61 16.48
N ARG A 326 -3.79 -9.55 17.26
CA ARG A 326 -3.12 -9.46 18.58
C ARG A 326 -3.90 -10.18 19.69
N PHE A 327 -5.13 -10.59 19.43
CA PHE A 327 -6.06 -11.21 20.37
C PHE A 327 -6.30 -12.68 20.05
N SER A 328 -6.65 -13.46 21.08
CA SER A 328 -7.26 -14.77 20.84
C SER A 328 -8.58 -14.59 20.06
N LYS A 329 -9.06 -15.66 19.44
CA LYS A 329 -10.31 -15.59 18.67
C LYS A 329 -11.52 -15.16 19.54
N ASN A 330 -11.53 -15.50 20.82
CA ASN A 330 -12.58 -15.08 21.75
C ASN A 330 -12.45 -13.61 22.13
N ASP A 331 -11.24 -13.17 22.48
CA ASP A 331 -10.99 -11.77 22.81
C ASP A 331 -11.22 -10.87 21.59
N ALA A 332 -10.90 -11.33 20.37
CA ALA A 332 -11.19 -10.58 19.13
C ALA A 332 -12.69 -10.37 18.93
N LYS A 333 -13.53 -11.36 19.27
CA LYS A 333 -15.00 -11.20 19.26
C LYS A 333 -15.44 -10.15 20.30
N GLU A 334 -14.85 -10.16 21.48
CA GLU A 334 -15.13 -9.18 22.51
C GLU A 334 -14.71 -7.77 22.08
N VAL A 335 -13.57 -7.61 21.41
CA VAL A 335 -13.15 -6.33 20.80
C VAL A 335 -14.19 -5.85 19.78
N ILE A 336 -14.67 -6.73 18.89
CA ILE A 336 -15.69 -6.40 17.89
C ILE A 336 -17.01 -6.00 18.56
N SER A 337 -17.40 -6.67 19.65
CA SER A 337 -18.57 -6.30 20.44
C SER A 337 -18.41 -4.92 21.07
N ASN A 338 -17.26 -4.64 21.68
CA ASN A 338 -16.97 -3.32 22.25
C ASN A 338 -16.97 -2.20 21.19
N TRP A 339 -16.48 -2.50 19.98
CA TRP A 339 -16.57 -1.54 18.88
C TRP A 339 -18.00 -1.27 18.46
N TYR A 340 -18.83 -2.33 18.36
CA TYR A 340 -20.27 -2.20 18.05
C TYR A 340 -20.98 -1.29 19.06
N ASP A 341 -20.75 -1.55 20.35
CA ASP A 341 -21.36 -0.78 21.43
C ASP A 341 -20.88 0.67 21.47
N ALA A 342 -19.60 0.93 21.13
CA ALA A 342 -19.03 2.27 21.13
C ALA A 342 -19.39 3.10 19.86
N LEU A 343 -19.97 2.48 18.84
CA LEU A 343 -20.41 3.20 17.64
C LEU A 343 -21.78 3.86 17.84
N LYS A 344 -21.96 5.01 17.18
CA LYS A 344 -23.28 5.59 16.91
C LYS A 344 -24.04 4.71 15.93
N GLU A 345 -25.36 4.91 15.85
CA GLU A 345 -26.18 4.32 14.78
C GLU A 345 -25.62 4.71 13.40
N ARG A 346 -25.50 3.76 12.50
CA ARG A 346 -24.81 3.88 11.21
C ARG A 346 -23.34 4.23 11.28
N GLY A 347 -22.71 4.12 12.46
CA GLY A 347 -21.28 4.26 12.63
C GLY A 347 -20.50 3.16 11.91
N MET A 348 -19.28 3.44 11.50
CA MET A 348 -18.46 2.56 10.66
C MET A 348 -17.33 1.92 11.45
N VAL A 349 -16.97 0.68 11.08
CA VAL A 349 -15.65 0.09 11.36
C VAL A 349 -14.88 -0.01 10.05
N VAL A 350 -13.63 0.46 10.06
CA VAL A 350 -12.69 0.32 8.96
C VAL A 350 -11.41 -0.31 9.49
N THR A 351 -11.11 -1.53 9.05
CA THR A 351 -9.98 -2.29 9.57
C THR A 351 -9.40 -3.25 8.55
N THR A 352 -8.17 -3.68 8.78
CA THR A 352 -7.54 -4.80 8.07
C THR A 352 -7.35 -5.97 9.01
N ILE A 353 -7.43 -7.19 8.50
CA ILE A 353 -7.17 -8.42 9.24
C ILE A 353 -6.19 -9.26 8.44
N ARG A 354 -5.05 -9.57 9.07
CA ARG A 354 -4.05 -10.46 8.49
C ARG A 354 -4.40 -11.91 8.77
N THR A 355 -4.37 -12.75 7.74
CA THR A 355 -4.45 -14.20 7.87
C THR A 355 -3.22 -14.85 7.26
N ARG A 356 -2.84 -16.02 7.76
CA ARG A 356 -1.70 -16.79 7.26
C ARG A 356 -2.16 -18.20 6.92
N GLU A 357 -1.86 -18.63 5.70
CA GLU A 357 -1.90 -20.05 5.38
C GLU A 357 -0.61 -20.69 5.89
N TYR A 358 -0.77 -21.68 6.77
CA TYR A 358 0.37 -22.40 7.34
C TYR A 358 0.97 -23.32 6.29
N SER A 359 2.13 -22.96 5.74
CA SER A 359 2.93 -23.89 4.94
C SER A 359 3.86 -24.72 5.83
N ASN A 360 4.20 -25.93 5.36
CA ASN A 360 5.08 -26.90 6.04
C ASN A 360 6.58 -26.53 6.03
N ILE A 361 6.97 -25.28 5.67
CA ILE A 361 8.37 -24.84 5.66
C ILE A 361 8.83 -24.58 7.09
N GLN A 362 10.01 -25.10 7.45
CA GLN A 362 10.56 -24.98 8.80
C GLN A 362 10.67 -23.51 9.24
N LYS A 363 10.13 -23.21 10.43
CA LYS A 363 10.05 -21.84 10.98
C LYS A 363 11.42 -21.17 11.17
N SER A 364 12.49 -21.95 11.43
CA SER A 364 13.87 -21.46 11.64
C SER A 364 14.43 -20.77 10.41
N ASP A 365 14.38 -21.43 9.25
CA ASP A 365 14.99 -20.94 8.01
C ASP A 365 14.35 -19.64 7.51
N ARG A 366 13.06 -19.48 7.80
CA ARG A 366 12.34 -18.24 7.47
C ARG A 366 12.77 -17.07 8.36
N LYS A 367 13.04 -17.32 9.63
CA LYS A 367 13.46 -16.29 10.58
C LYS A 367 14.84 -15.73 10.20
N ASP A 368 15.79 -16.61 9.93
CA ASP A 368 17.16 -16.22 9.57
C ASP A 368 17.18 -15.46 8.23
N LYS A 369 16.40 -15.92 7.26
CA LYS A 369 16.24 -15.22 5.97
C LYS A 369 15.63 -13.83 6.16
N TYR A 370 14.60 -13.69 7.01
CA TYR A 370 13.98 -12.42 7.31
C TYR A 370 14.95 -11.45 7.98
N ILE A 371 15.69 -11.91 9.03
CA ILE A 371 16.69 -11.10 9.73
C ILE A 371 17.76 -10.62 8.75
N LYS A 372 18.29 -11.54 7.93
CA LYS A 372 19.29 -11.19 6.91
C LYS A 372 18.77 -10.13 5.95
N ASP A 373 17.58 -10.31 5.38
CA ASP A 373 17.00 -9.35 4.43
C ASP A 373 16.72 -7.98 5.08
N CYS A 374 16.32 -7.96 6.35
CA CYS A 374 16.19 -6.71 7.11
C CYS A 374 17.55 -5.98 7.23
N VAL A 375 18.60 -6.70 7.60
CA VAL A 375 19.94 -6.13 7.76
C VAL A 375 20.48 -5.63 6.42
N ASP A 376 20.37 -6.44 5.36
CA ASP A 376 20.84 -6.08 4.02
C ASP A 376 20.13 -4.81 3.49
N ARG A 377 18.85 -4.65 3.79
CA ARG A 377 18.09 -3.44 3.42
C ARG A 377 18.46 -2.23 4.29
N PHE A 378 18.70 -2.44 5.58
CA PHE A 378 19.04 -1.37 6.51
C PHE A 378 20.45 -0.82 6.28
N GLN A 379 21.39 -1.60 5.73
CA GLN A 379 22.73 -1.14 5.36
C GLN A 379 22.72 0.11 4.47
N LYS A 380 21.69 0.28 3.63
CA LYS A 380 21.55 1.49 2.80
C LYS A 380 21.28 2.77 3.60
N TRP A 381 20.93 2.61 4.86
CA TRP A 381 20.61 3.69 5.80
C TRP A 381 21.70 3.87 6.87
N GLU A 382 22.84 3.19 6.70
CA GLU A 382 23.96 3.31 7.64
C GLU A 382 24.42 4.76 7.77
N GLY A 383 24.55 5.23 9.01
CA GLY A 383 24.90 6.63 9.32
C GLY A 383 23.77 7.64 9.14
N TYR A 384 22.59 7.23 8.65
CA TYR A 384 21.43 8.10 8.58
C TYR A 384 20.65 8.16 9.90
N PHE A 385 20.54 7.02 10.59
CA PHE A 385 19.90 6.90 11.90
C PHE A 385 20.94 6.82 13.03
N ASN A 386 20.49 7.14 14.25
CA ASN A 386 21.34 7.13 15.46
C ASN A 386 21.53 5.73 16.06
N ILE A 387 21.30 4.67 15.28
CA ILE A 387 21.53 3.28 15.70
C ILE A 387 22.53 2.61 14.76
N SER A 388 23.35 1.70 15.32
CA SER A 388 24.26 0.88 14.52
C SER A 388 23.51 -0.26 13.82
N ILE A 389 24.13 -0.80 12.75
CA ILE A 389 23.62 -2.03 12.09
C ILE A 389 23.54 -3.19 13.08
N THR A 390 24.49 -3.29 14.01
CA THR A 390 24.52 -4.33 15.04
C THR A 390 23.32 -4.19 15.99
N ASP A 391 23.04 -2.99 16.47
CA ASP A 391 21.89 -2.73 17.34
C ASP A 391 20.57 -2.99 16.61
N PHE A 392 20.47 -2.55 15.34
CA PHE A 392 19.31 -2.84 14.51
C PHE A 392 19.11 -4.35 14.35
N LYS A 393 20.16 -5.12 14.07
CA LYS A 393 20.09 -6.59 13.96
C LYS A 393 19.56 -7.21 15.24
N HIS A 394 20.09 -6.83 16.42
CA HIS A 394 19.61 -7.33 17.70
C HIS A 394 18.12 -7.01 17.95
N MET A 395 17.67 -5.82 17.55
CA MET A 395 16.25 -5.46 17.65
C MET A 395 15.37 -6.30 16.75
N VAL A 396 15.81 -6.57 15.51
CA VAL A 396 15.09 -7.45 14.56
C VAL A 396 15.03 -8.88 15.09
N GLU A 397 16.12 -9.41 15.64
CA GLU A 397 16.17 -10.73 16.28
C GLU A 397 15.17 -10.83 17.44
N ALA A 398 15.12 -9.81 18.30
CA ALA A 398 14.18 -9.75 19.41
C ALA A 398 12.72 -9.71 18.90
N TYR A 399 12.46 -8.90 17.87
CA TYR A 399 11.15 -8.78 17.22
C TYR A 399 10.69 -10.13 16.65
N VAL A 400 11.51 -10.79 15.84
CA VAL A 400 11.20 -12.08 15.20
C VAL A 400 10.95 -13.19 16.20
N ASN A 401 11.70 -13.19 17.32
CA ASN A 401 11.58 -14.22 18.35
C ASN A 401 10.36 -14.05 19.26
N LYS A 402 9.96 -12.81 19.53
CA LYS A 402 8.84 -12.49 20.43
C LYS A 402 7.52 -12.21 19.70
N MET A 403 7.58 -11.93 18.39
CA MET A 403 6.39 -11.60 17.61
C MET A 403 5.45 -12.79 17.56
N HIS A 404 4.24 -12.58 18.05
CA HIS A 404 3.15 -13.55 18.01
C HIS A 404 1.91 -12.90 17.39
N SER A 405 1.19 -13.67 16.58
CA SER A 405 -0.11 -13.29 16.05
C SER A 405 -1.04 -14.51 16.09
N HIS A 406 -2.28 -14.27 16.49
CA HIS A 406 -3.31 -15.29 16.49
C HIS A 406 -3.92 -15.44 15.10
N ASP A 407 -4.30 -16.66 14.77
CA ASP A 407 -5.11 -16.92 13.59
C ASP A 407 -6.58 -16.58 13.90
N ILE A 408 -7.12 -15.62 13.18
CA ILE A 408 -8.52 -15.19 13.31
C ILE A 408 -9.44 -16.04 12.42
N GLY A 409 -8.88 -16.73 11.44
CA GLY A 409 -9.59 -17.58 10.51
C GLY A 409 -9.66 -17.01 9.09
N ASN A 410 -10.39 -17.72 8.24
CA ASN A 410 -10.59 -17.33 6.84
C ASN A 410 -11.71 -16.27 6.69
N LYS A 411 -11.95 -15.82 5.45
CA LYS A 411 -12.98 -14.83 5.12
C LYS A 411 -14.35 -15.14 5.75
N THR A 412 -14.80 -16.38 5.65
CA THR A 412 -16.11 -16.80 6.18
C THR A 412 -16.17 -16.64 7.70
N ALA A 413 -15.13 -17.08 8.42
CA ALA A 413 -15.05 -16.95 9.87
C ALA A 413 -15.00 -15.48 10.31
N ILE A 414 -14.21 -14.66 9.62
CA ILE A 414 -14.11 -13.22 9.87
C ILE A 414 -15.47 -12.55 9.63
N THR A 415 -16.11 -12.81 8.47
CA THR A 415 -17.44 -12.26 8.18
C THR A 415 -18.43 -12.61 9.28
N ALA A 416 -18.47 -13.88 9.69
CA ALA A 416 -19.37 -14.34 10.76
C ALA A 416 -19.11 -13.63 12.10
N MET A 417 -17.87 -13.30 12.43
CA MET A 417 -17.55 -12.57 13.68
C MET A 417 -18.18 -11.18 13.72
N PHE A 418 -18.22 -10.46 12.60
CA PHE A 418 -18.84 -9.15 12.52
C PHE A 418 -20.36 -9.22 12.36
N THR A 419 -20.88 -10.09 11.48
CA THR A 419 -22.34 -10.19 11.28
C THR A 419 -23.08 -10.71 12.51
N ASN A 420 -22.47 -11.59 13.30
CA ASN A 420 -23.06 -12.07 14.57
C ASN A 420 -23.16 -10.96 15.63
N GLN A 421 -22.44 -9.85 15.47
CA GLN A 421 -22.56 -8.65 16.31
C GLN A 421 -23.55 -7.61 15.75
N GLY A 422 -24.14 -7.86 14.57
CA GLY A 422 -25.08 -6.92 13.94
C GLY A 422 -24.43 -5.97 12.92
N PHE A 423 -23.18 -6.18 12.53
CA PHE A 423 -22.58 -5.39 11.48
C PHE A 423 -23.06 -5.80 10.09
N ILE A 424 -23.28 -4.80 9.24
CA ILE A 424 -23.54 -4.96 7.81
C ILE A 424 -22.29 -4.52 7.04
N PHE A 425 -21.82 -5.37 6.12
CA PHE A 425 -20.64 -5.06 5.32
C PHE A 425 -20.96 -4.10 4.17
N ASP A 426 -20.26 -2.96 4.11
CA ASP A 426 -20.18 -2.12 2.92
C ASP A 426 -19.19 -2.76 1.93
N GLU A 427 -18.08 -3.31 2.43
CA GLU A 427 -17.03 -3.92 1.61
C GLU A 427 -16.20 -4.93 2.44
N ILE A 428 -15.84 -6.04 1.81
CA ILE A 428 -14.81 -6.95 2.24
C ILE A 428 -14.00 -7.41 1.04
N SER A 429 -12.79 -6.89 0.91
CA SER A 429 -11.83 -7.24 -0.14
C SER A 429 -10.64 -7.99 0.45
N ASN A 430 -9.91 -8.68 -0.40
CA ASN A 430 -8.65 -9.32 -0.02
C ASN A 430 -7.51 -8.74 -0.83
N MET A 431 -6.42 -8.42 -0.16
CA MET A 431 -5.16 -8.04 -0.74
C MET A 431 -4.21 -9.24 -0.68
N ASN A 432 -3.95 -9.85 -1.85
CA ASN A 432 -3.05 -10.99 -1.96
C ASN A 432 -1.60 -10.57 -2.23
N ASP A 433 -1.39 -9.32 -2.65
CA ASP A 433 -0.08 -8.75 -2.98
C ASP A 433 0.49 -7.99 -1.79
N THR A 434 0.97 -8.71 -0.80
CA THR A 434 1.65 -8.08 0.34
C THR A 434 3.13 -7.88 0.02
N PRO A 435 3.65 -6.65 0.06
CA PRO A 435 5.07 -6.43 -0.13
C PRO A 435 5.85 -7.09 1.02
N GLY A 436 6.60 -8.11 0.73
CA GLY A 436 7.83 -8.42 1.42
C GLY A 436 7.85 -9.32 2.63
N GLU A 437 6.77 -9.65 3.33
CA GLU A 437 6.98 -10.41 4.56
C GLU A 437 6.90 -11.93 4.41
N PHE A 438 5.84 -12.44 3.80
CA PHE A 438 5.65 -13.88 3.64
C PHE A 438 4.74 -14.12 2.45
N GLU A 439 5.15 -14.95 1.53
CA GLU A 439 4.43 -15.28 0.29
C GLU A 439 3.01 -15.85 0.51
N GLU A 440 2.64 -16.15 1.77
CA GLU A 440 1.39 -16.81 2.14
C GLU A 440 0.52 -15.94 3.07
N THR A 441 0.73 -14.63 3.10
CA THR A 441 -0.06 -13.74 3.95
C THR A 441 -1.15 -13.06 3.11
N THR A 442 -2.39 -13.24 3.52
CA THR A 442 -3.55 -12.52 2.95
C THR A 442 -4.04 -11.48 3.95
N TYR A 443 -4.34 -10.28 3.46
CA TYR A 443 -5.03 -9.26 4.24
C TYR A 443 -6.46 -9.11 3.73
N TYR A 444 -7.41 -9.10 4.66
CA TYR A 444 -8.78 -8.70 4.39
C TYR A 444 -8.94 -7.23 4.80
N GLU A 445 -9.41 -6.43 3.86
CA GLU A 445 -9.79 -5.03 4.05
C GLU A 445 -11.29 -5.00 4.31
N ILE A 446 -11.69 -4.45 5.44
CA ILE A 446 -13.05 -4.54 5.97
C ILE A 446 -13.60 -3.14 6.23
N CYS A 447 -14.71 -2.82 5.57
CA CYS A 447 -15.56 -1.69 5.88
C CYS A 447 -16.97 -2.23 6.19
N CYS A 448 -17.45 -1.98 7.40
CA CYS A 448 -18.79 -2.38 7.81
C CYS A 448 -19.44 -1.31 8.70
N ARG A 449 -20.76 -1.36 8.83
CA ARG A 449 -21.55 -0.40 9.58
C ARG A 449 -22.37 -1.09 10.66
N LYS A 450 -22.57 -0.39 11.77
CA LYS A 450 -23.62 -0.69 12.72
C LYS A 450 -24.98 -0.43 12.05
N GLU A 451 -25.89 -1.39 12.19
CA GLU A 451 -27.27 -1.28 11.72
C GLU A 451 -28.02 -0.11 12.36
#